data_423df6d1f2d358c5762b7007e35461c0
#
_entry.id   423df6d1f2d358c5762b7007e35461c0
#
_cell.length_a   1.000
_cell.length_b   1.000
_cell.length_c   1.000
_cell.angle_alpha   90.00
_cell.angle_beta   90.00
_cell.angle_gamma   90.00
#
_symmetry.space_group_name_H-M   'P 1'
#
loop_
_entity.id
_entity.type
_entity.pdbx_description
1 polymer ?
#
loop_
_entity_poly.entity_id
_entity_poly.type
_entity_poly.pdbx_seq_one_letter_code
_entity_poly.pdbx_strand_id
1 'polypeptide(L)'
;AVARTGIGADEARAVANTISNAFDISQLRAGLRFETAISQPRGGRGDARLIGLTMRTGPATQLTVSRTFDGALRLRALEEKVTYETVVLKGDVNGSLYTTAQRMGSTAKVTRRAVQLFSHKFDMDRDIKSDDEFTYVFDRTVTENGRTIGTDGLLYAELKGVAFYRFQPAGAREAQYFDATGKNTRSAFMRTPLERGFRVSSSFGFRRHPIAGYRKMHQGIDFAAGTGTPVVAPADGVVVEARRWGGYGNWLRIRHPNGLETGYGHLSRYGSGIRAGQRVRQGQVIAYVGSTGASTGPHLHYEIWRGGSSC
;
A
#
# COMPACT_ATOMS: atom_id res chain seq x y z
N ALA A 1 -29.39 -3.72 -2.39
CA ALA A 1 -28.93 -2.76 -1.38
C ALA A 1 -30.05 -1.76 -1.04
N VAL A 2 -30.62 -1.06 -2.01
CA VAL A 2 -31.66 -0.03 -1.79
C VAL A 2 -32.90 -0.62 -1.10
N ALA A 3 -33.34 -1.82 -1.46
CA ALA A 3 -34.46 -2.50 -0.81
C ALA A 3 -34.27 -2.78 0.70
N ARG A 4 -33.03 -2.75 1.21
CA ARG A 4 -32.73 -2.90 2.65
C ARG A 4 -32.98 -1.63 3.47
N THR A 5 -33.32 -0.53 2.85
CA THR A 5 -33.64 0.75 3.52
C THR A 5 -35.08 0.84 4.01
N GLY A 6 -35.91 -0.20 3.78
CA GLY A 6 -37.33 -0.23 4.19
C GLY A 6 -38.29 0.35 3.17
N ILE A 7 -37.83 0.70 1.95
CA ILE A 7 -38.71 1.09 0.84
C ILE A 7 -39.25 -0.16 0.11
N GLY A 8 -40.45 -0.05 -0.48
CA GLY A 8 -41.06 -1.15 -1.23
C GLY A 8 -40.22 -1.58 -2.45
N ALA A 9 -40.44 -2.82 -2.92
CA ALA A 9 -39.69 -3.38 -4.04
C ALA A 9 -39.85 -2.60 -5.34
N ASP A 10 -41.03 -2.08 -5.62
CA ASP A 10 -41.31 -1.28 -6.81
C ASP A 10 -40.63 0.07 -6.77
N GLU A 11 -40.62 0.70 -5.61
CA GLU A 11 -39.85 1.93 -5.35
C GLU A 11 -38.35 1.72 -5.55
N ALA A 12 -37.82 0.64 -5.00
CA ALA A 12 -36.40 0.28 -5.15
C ALA A 12 -36.03 0.04 -6.62
N ARG A 13 -36.95 -0.54 -7.40
CA ARG A 13 -36.78 -0.78 -8.85
C ARG A 13 -36.81 0.53 -9.62
N ALA A 14 -37.73 1.45 -9.30
CA ALA A 14 -37.81 2.77 -9.92
C ALA A 14 -36.53 3.58 -9.68
N VAL A 15 -35.97 3.55 -8.45
CA VAL A 15 -34.70 4.19 -8.14
C VAL A 15 -33.56 3.59 -8.94
N ALA A 16 -33.49 2.24 -9.01
CA ALA A 16 -32.46 1.55 -9.78
C ALA A 16 -32.52 1.90 -11.28
N ASN A 17 -33.71 1.94 -11.85
CA ASN A 17 -33.92 2.33 -13.25
C ASN A 17 -33.50 3.80 -13.49
N THR A 18 -33.86 4.72 -12.58
CA THR A 18 -33.45 6.12 -12.67
C THR A 18 -31.95 6.28 -12.68
N ILE A 19 -31.24 5.49 -11.88
CA ILE A 19 -29.75 5.48 -11.86
C ILE A 19 -29.22 4.88 -13.16
N SER A 20 -29.76 3.73 -13.62
CA SER A 20 -29.29 3.02 -14.81
C SER A 20 -29.43 3.81 -16.10
N ASN A 21 -30.47 4.65 -16.20
CA ASN A 21 -30.74 5.45 -17.39
C ASN A 21 -29.72 6.59 -17.58
N ALA A 22 -29.03 7.01 -16.51
CA ALA A 22 -28.14 8.17 -16.55
C ALA A 22 -26.71 7.86 -16.13
N PHE A 23 -26.47 6.66 -15.62
CA PHE A 23 -25.15 6.25 -15.15
C PHE A 23 -24.92 4.75 -15.42
N ASP A 24 -23.75 4.42 -15.95
CA ASP A 24 -23.35 3.02 -16.18
C ASP A 24 -23.11 2.30 -14.84
N ILE A 25 -24.09 1.49 -14.44
CA ILE A 25 -24.05 0.73 -13.18
C ILE A 25 -22.85 -0.22 -13.10
N SER A 26 -22.31 -0.67 -14.24
CA SER A 26 -21.13 -1.54 -14.26
C SER A 26 -19.88 -0.87 -13.66
N GLN A 27 -19.85 0.45 -13.61
CA GLN A 27 -18.78 1.25 -12.99
C GLN A 27 -18.93 1.38 -11.46
N LEU A 28 -20.05 0.94 -10.88
CA LEU A 28 -20.24 0.96 -9.43
C LEU A 28 -19.43 -0.16 -8.78
N ARG A 29 -18.52 0.21 -7.88
CA ARG A 29 -17.69 -0.74 -7.16
C ARG A 29 -18.48 -1.38 -6.01
N ALA A 30 -18.23 -2.67 -5.77
CA ALA A 30 -18.74 -3.34 -4.57
C ALA A 30 -18.25 -2.62 -3.29
N GLY A 31 -19.15 -2.48 -2.29
CA GLY A 31 -18.84 -1.78 -1.04
C GLY A 31 -19.10 -0.27 -1.06
N LEU A 32 -19.68 0.26 -2.13
CA LEU A 32 -20.09 1.67 -2.26
C LEU A 32 -21.13 1.99 -1.17
N ARG A 33 -20.89 3.08 -0.43
CA ARG A 33 -21.82 3.58 0.59
C ARG A 33 -22.75 4.62 -0.01
N PHE A 34 -24.01 4.61 0.42
CA PHE A 34 -24.99 5.61 0.06
C PHE A 34 -25.81 6.02 1.29
N GLU A 35 -26.26 7.24 1.28
CA GLU A 35 -27.16 7.82 2.28
C GLU A 35 -28.55 7.93 1.68
N THR A 36 -29.58 7.62 2.46
CA THR A 36 -30.97 7.72 2.02
C THR A 36 -31.79 8.53 3.00
N ALA A 37 -32.62 9.42 2.46
CA ALA A 37 -33.74 10.06 3.15
C ALA A 37 -35.03 9.37 2.72
N ILE A 38 -35.79 8.85 3.66
CA ILE A 38 -37.06 8.17 3.42
C ILE A 38 -38.19 8.87 4.18
N SER A 39 -39.38 8.92 3.59
CA SER A 39 -40.61 9.33 4.27
C SER A 39 -41.42 8.12 4.62
N GLN A 40 -41.86 8.04 5.88
CA GLN A 40 -42.78 7.01 6.34
C GLN A 40 -44.18 7.60 6.50
N PRO A 41 -45.26 6.87 6.10
CA PRO A 41 -46.63 7.32 6.34
C PRO A 41 -46.92 7.50 7.83
N ARG A 42 -47.65 8.57 8.16
CA ARG A 42 -48.15 8.74 9.55
C ARG A 42 -49.09 7.57 9.88
N GLY A 43 -48.78 6.81 10.94
CA GLY A 43 -49.59 5.69 11.38
C GLY A 43 -49.04 4.29 11.00
N GLY A 44 -47.85 4.19 10.36
CA GLY A 44 -47.12 2.93 10.14
C GLY A 44 -47.78 1.95 9.16
N ARG A 45 -48.84 2.35 8.45
CA ARG A 45 -49.47 1.56 7.38
C ARG A 45 -49.10 2.10 6.03
N GLY A 46 -48.38 1.33 5.23
CA GLY A 46 -47.91 1.66 3.87
C GLY A 46 -46.38 1.63 3.73
N ASP A 47 -45.93 1.52 2.49
CA ASP A 47 -44.48 1.44 2.18
C ASP A 47 -43.81 2.82 2.35
N ALA A 48 -42.61 2.81 2.89
CA ALA A 48 -41.76 3.99 2.94
C ALA A 48 -41.40 4.45 1.52
N ARG A 49 -41.38 5.77 1.29
CA ARG A 49 -40.99 6.37 0.00
C ARG A 49 -39.62 7.01 0.08
N LEU A 50 -38.84 6.85 -0.97
CA LEU A 50 -37.55 7.54 -1.10
C LEU A 50 -37.75 9.03 -1.37
N ILE A 51 -37.21 9.88 -0.52
CA ILE A 51 -37.14 11.34 -0.72
C ILE A 51 -35.82 11.69 -1.41
N GLY A 52 -34.75 11.07 -1.00
CA GLY A 52 -33.43 11.27 -1.58
C GLY A 52 -32.48 10.10 -1.34
N LEU A 53 -31.57 9.90 -2.28
CA LEU A 53 -30.45 8.97 -2.18
C LEU A 53 -29.21 9.68 -2.71
N THR A 54 -28.15 9.68 -1.92
CA THR A 54 -26.87 10.26 -2.30
C THR A 54 -25.78 9.21 -2.22
N MET A 55 -24.96 9.11 -3.27
CA MET A 55 -23.81 8.21 -3.29
C MET A 55 -22.61 8.85 -3.98
N ARG A 56 -21.41 8.54 -3.51
CA ARG A 56 -20.17 8.94 -4.18
C ARG A 56 -19.73 7.83 -5.12
N THR A 57 -19.69 8.12 -6.42
CA THR A 57 -19.29 7.17 -7.47
C THR A 57 -17.82 7.30 -7.85
N GLY A 58 -17.19 8.43 -7.49
CA GLY A 58 -15.79 8.69 -7.72
C GLY A 58 -15.18 9.62 -6.66
N PRO A 59 -13.90 9.92 -6.76
CA PRO A 59 -13.23 10.82 -5.82
C PRO A 59 -13.86 12.22 -5.76
N ALA A 60 -14.26 12.78 -6.91
CA ALA A 60 -14.90 14.09 -7.03
C ALA A 60 -16.35 14.00 -7.54
N THR A 61 -16.91 12.81 -7.73
CA THR A 61 -18.25 12.64 -8.33
C THR A 61 -19.25 12.10 -7.32
N GLN A 62 -20.37 12.76 -7.22
CA GLN A 62 -21.52 12.39 -6.37
C GLN A 62 -22.77 12.29 -7.23
N LEU A 63 -23.52 11.22 -7.06
CA LEU A 63 -24.86 11.06 -7.62
C LEU A 63 -25.90 11.30 -6.54
N THR A 64 -26.92 12.08 -6.88
CA THR A 64 -28.08 12.31 -6.01
C THR A 64 -29.35 11.99 -6.78
N VAL A 65 -30.15 11.07 -6.28
CA VAL A 65 -31.51 10.84 -6.72
C VAL A 65 -32.44 11.55 -5.75
N SER A 66 -33.27 12.42 -6.22
CA SER A 66 -34.25 13.16 -5.41
C SER A 66 -35.65 13.01 -5.97
N ARG A 67 -36.67 13.02 -5.09
CA ARG A 67 -38.07 13.06 -5.47
C ARG A 67 -38.52 14.52 -5.62
N THR A 68 -39.12 14.84 -6.75
CA THR A 68 -39.69 16.15 -7.01
C THR A 68 -41.12 16.26 -6.42
N PHE A 69 -41.68 17.45 -6.33
CA PHE A 69 -43.02 17.70 -5.77
C PHE A 69 -44.13 16.99 -6.53
N ASP A 70 -43.97 16.74 -7.84
CA ASP A 70 -44.89 15.98 -8.69
C ASP A 70 -44.71 14.44 -8.52
N GLY A 71 -43.81 14.02 -7.63
CA GLY A 71 -43.56 12.61 -7.32
C GLY A 71 -42.56 11.90 -8.22
N ALA A 72 -42.01 12.55 -9.23
CA ALA A 72 -41.01 11.95 -10.11
C ALA A 72 -39.64 11.81 -9.43
N LEU A 73 -38.86 10.81 -9.83
CA LEU A 73 -37.46 10.67 -9.41
C LEU A 73 -36.56 11.36 -10.44
N ARG A 74 -35.69 12.23 -9.96
CA ARG A 74 -34.66 12.89 -10.78
C ARG A 74 -33.26 12.54 -10.27
N LEU A 75 -32.37 12.21 -11.20
CA LEU A 75 -30.95 12.04 -10.93
C LEU A 75 -30.20 13.30 -11.28
N ARG A 76 -29.31 13.72 -10.39
CA ARG A 76 -28.31 14.75 -10.60
C ARG A 76 -26.92 14.16 -10.33
N ALA A 77 -26.05 14.26 -11.32
CA ALA A 77 -24.62 14.06 -11.12
C ALA A 77 -23.98 15.40 -10.75
N LEU A 78 -23.26 15.43 -9.66
CA LEU A 78 -22.47 16.57 -9.24
C LEU A 78 -20.99 16.20 -9.35
N GLU A 79 -20.26 16.95 -10.14
CA GLU A 79 -18.81 16.86 -10.21
C GLU A 79 -18.22 18.05 -9.45
N GLU A 80 -17.50 17.77 -8.36
CA GLU A 80 -16.85 18.80 -7.56
C GLU A 80 -15.64 19.32 -8.36
N LYS A 81 -15.46 20.63 -8.44
CA LYS A 81 -14.23 21.19 -8.98
C LYS A 81 -13.05 20.77 -8.12
N VAL A 82 -11.94 20.48 -8.77
CA VAL A 82 -10.71 20.04 -8.12
C VAL A 82 -9.59 21.01 -8.42
N THR A 83 -8.72 21.22 -7.45
CA THR A 83 -7.49 21.99 -7.56
C THR A 83 -6.30 21.13 -7.21
N TYR A 84 -5.17 21.46 -7.80
CA TYR A 84 -3.89 20.81 -7.51
C TYR A 84 -3.08 21.75 -6.61
N GLU A 85 -2.59 21.21 -5.52
CA GLU A 85 -1.79 21.96 -4.54
C GLU A 85 -0.49 21.24 -4.28
N THR A 86 0.63 22.01 -4.28
CA THR A 86 1.90 21.52 -3.77
C THR A 86 1.99 21.85 -2.28
N VAL A 87 2.15 20.82 -1.47
CA VAL A 87 2.24 20.90 -0.01
C VAL A 87 3.69 20.72 0.42
N VAL A 88 4.17 21.64 1.25
CA VAL A 88 5.42 21.51 1.99
C VAL A 88 5.06 21.17 3.43
N LEU A 89 5.52 20.02 3.90
CA LEU A 89 5.32 19.53 5.25
C LEU A 89 6.67 19.37 5.91
N LYS A 90 6.97 20.22 6.90
CA LYS A 90 8.21 20.20 7.66
C LYS A 90 7.89 20.03 9.14
N GLY A 91 8.65 19.18 9.84
CA GLY A 91 8.48 18.97 11.27
C GLY A 91 9.48 17.97 11.83
N ASP A 92 9.29 17.69 13.13
CA ASP A 92 10.13 16.79 13.89
C ASP A 92 9.38 15.48 14.16
N VAL A 93 10.08 14.36 14.11
CA VAL A 93 9.52 13.05 14.39
C VAL A 93 9.07 12.98 15.85
N ASN A 94 7.84 12.53 16.08
CA ASN A 94 7.31 12.26 17.42
C ASN A 94 6.72 10.84 17.45
N GLY A 95 7.46 9.92 18.05
CA GLY A 95 7.21 8.49 18.00
C GLY A 95 7.73 7.86 16.69
N SER A 96 6.90 7.65 15.70
CA SER A 96 7.36 7.18 14.39
C SER A 96 7.19 8.23 13.30
N LEU A 97 8.11 8.24 12.33
CA LEU A 97 8.03 9.11 11.15
C LEU A 97 6.70 8.94 10.42
N TYR A 98 6.21 7.69 10.31
CA TYR A 98 4.96 7.38 9.63
C TYR A 98 3.75 8.04 10.30
N THR A 99 3.60 7.86 11.61
CA THR A 99 2.46 8.42 12.35
C THR A 99 2.54 9.93 12.48
N THR A 100 3.74 10.48 12.64
CA THR A 100 3.96 11.93 12.72
C THR A 100 3.59 12.61 11.41
N ALA A 101 4.12 12.14 10.27
CA ALA A 101 3.82 12.72 8.97
C ALA A 101 2.33 12.66 8.64
N GLN A 102 1.62 11.57 9.01
CA GLN A 102 0.18 11.47 8.80
C GLN A 102 -0.62 12.44 9.67
N ARG A 103 -0.27 12.60 10.95
CA ARG A 103 -0.92 13.61 11.82
C ARG A 103 -0.73 15.02 11.30
N MET A 104 0.38 15.30 10.65
CA MET A 104 0.69 16.60 10.05
C MET A 104 0.04 16.80 8.67
N GLY A 105 -0.72 15.85 8.15
CA GLY A 105 -1.48 15.98 6.90
C GLY A 105 -0.87 15.29 5.68
N SER A 106 0.19 14.49 5.84
CA SER A 106 0.68 13.62 4.77
C SER A 106 -0.32 12.50 4.47
N THR A 107 -0.41 12.09 3.22
CA THR A 107 -1.21 10.92 2.85
C THR A 107 -0.44 9.63 3.09
N ALA A 108 -1.17 8.51 3.31
CA ALA A 108 -0.55 7.20 3.48
C ALA A 108 0.34 6.80 2.29
N LYS A 109 -0.01 7.22 1.06
CA LYS A 109 0.77 6.97 -0.16
C LYS A 109 2.11 7.71 -0.13
N VAL A 110 2.09 8.99 0.21
CA VAL A 110 3.28 9.86 0.32
C VAL A 110 4.20 9.35 1.42
N THR A 111 3.66 9.15 2.63
CA THR A 111 4.43 8.70 3.78
C THR A 111 5.09 7.33 3.54
N ARG A 112 4.35 6.36 2.98
CA ARG A 112 4.90 5.06 2.63
C ARG A 112 6.04 5.18 1.64
N ARG A 113 5.90 6.07 0.63
CA ARG A 113 6.94 6.29 -0.36
C ARG A 113 8.20 6.90 0.26
N ALA A 114 8.06 7.87 1.15
CA ALA A 114 9.18 8.47 1.88
C ALA A 114 9.90 7.44 2.75
N VAL A 115 9.16 6.64 3.54
CA VAL A 115 9.73 5.56 4.35
C VAL A 115 10.52 4.56 3.49
N GLN A 116 9.98 4.16 2.32
CA GLN A 116 10.69 3.28 1.39
C GLN A 116 12.01 3.90 0.89
N LEU A 117 12.03 5.19 0.59
CA LEU A 117 13.25 5.88 0.16
C LEU A 117 14.29 5.90 1.28
N PHE A 118 13.89 6.25 2.49
CA PHE A 118 14.80 6.34 3.63
C PHE A 118 15.31 4.98 4.11
N SER A 119 14.55 3.89 3.93
CA SER A 119 15.01 2.54 4.27
C SER A 119 16.23 2.06 3.47
N HIS A 120 16.64 2.78 2.41
CA HIS A 120 17.93 2.57 1.75
C HIS A 120 19.12 3.07 2.58
N LYS A 121 18.90 4.05 3.47
CA LYS A 121 19.94 4.73 4.25
C LYS A 121 19.85 4.42 5.73
N PHE A 122 18.65 4.22 6.27
CA PHE A 122 18.37 4.08 7.69
C PHE A 122 17.66 2.76 7.98
N ASP A 123 17.92 2.22 9.15
CA ASP A 123 17.00 1.30 9.82
C ASP A 123 15.93 2.15 10.50
N MET A 124 14.70 2.12 9.96
CA MET A 124 13.62 3.04 10.36
C MET A 124 13.20 2.90 11.82
N ASP A 125 13.46 1.74 12.45
CA ASP A 125 13.12 1.47 13.85
C ASP A 125 14.26 1.83 14.81
N ARG A 126 15.52 1.84 14.33
CA ARG A 126 16.71 2.04 15.18
C ARG A 126 17.36 3.40 15.00
N ASP A 127 17.44 3.87 13.76
CA ASP A 127 18.22 5.06 13.41
C ASP A 127 17.37 6.34 13.48
N ILE A 128 16.02 6.20 13.49
CA ILE A 128 15.11 7.34 13.55
C ILE A 128 14.60 7.51 14.97
N LYS A 129 14.81 8.72 15.50
CA LYS A 129 14.47 9.08 16.88
C LYS A 129 13.46 10.24 16.90
N SER A 130 12.87 10.47 18.07
CA SER A 130 12.15 11.71 18.32
C SER A 130 13.09 12.90 18.11
N ASP A 131 12.53 13.99 17.60
CA ASP A 131 13.21 15.25 17.25
C ASP A 131 14.11 15.19 16.00
N ASP A 132 14.16 14.06 15.27
CA ASP A 132 14.78 14.04 13.94
C ASP A 132 13.92 14.86 12.96
N GLU A 133 14.51 15.87 12.33
CA GLU A 133 13.83 16.72 11.36
C GLU A 133 13.53 15.97 10.07
N PHE A 134 12.34 16.22 9.50
CA PHE A 134 11.97 15.74 8.17
C PHE A 134 11.23 16.81 7.37
N THR A 135 11.36 16.73 6.04
CA THR A 135 10.62 17.57 5.10
C THR A 135 10.06 16.73 3.97
N TYR A 136 8.77 16.86 3.66
CA TYR A 136 8.16 16.31 2.46
C TYR A 136 7.59 17.40 1.59
N VAL A 137 7.77 17.30 0.29
CA VAL A 137 7.06 18.10 -0.72
C VAL A 137 6.30 17.14 -1.60
N PHE A 138 4.99 17.35 -1.73
CA PHE A 138 4.13 16.46 -2.52
C PHE A 138 2.93 17.21 -3.11
N ASP A 139 2.45 16.72 -4.24
CA ASP A 139 1.23 17.23 -4.84
C ASP A 139 0.01 16.48 -4.32
N ARG A 140 -1.06 17.21 -4.08
CA ARG A 140 -2.36 16.65 -3.76
C ARG A 140 -3.46 17.29 -4.61
N THR A 141 -4.49 16.50 -4.87
CA THR A 141 -5.73 16.96 -5.49
C THR A 141 -6.74 17.19 -4.39
N VAL A 142 -7.31 18.39 -4.32
CA VAL A 142 -8.33 18.76 -3.33
C VAL A 142 -9.59 19.22 -4.02
N THR A 143 -10.75 18.97 -3.41
CA THR A 143 -12.03 19.53 -3.86
C THR A 143 -12.19 20.95 -3.34
N GLU A 144 -13.16 21.71 -3.88
CA GLU A 144 -13.52 23.07 -3.40
C GLU A 144 -13.78 23.12 -1.89
N ASN A 145 -14.26 22.02 -1.30
CA ASN A 145 -14.51 21.88 0.13
C ASN A 145 -13.26 21.46 0.94
N GLY A 146 -12.07 21.54 0.34
CA GLY A 146 -10.80 21.24 1.01
C GLY A 146 -10.53 19.74 1.25
N ARG A 147 -11.33 18.83 0.69
CA ARG A 147 -11.16 17.39 0.85
C ARG A 147 -10.09 16.86 -0.10
N THR A 148 -9.04 16.26 0.43
CA THR A 148 -8.02 15.58 -0.38
C THR A 148 -8.61 14.32 -1.02
N ILE A 149 -8.59 14.23 -2.34
CA ILE A 149 -9.14 13.12 -3.12
C ILE A 149 -8.08 12.31 -3.86
N GLY A 150 -6.87 12.83 -3.96
CA GLY A 150 -5.75 12.17 -4.61
C GLY A 150 -4.42 12.77 -4.22
N THR A 151 -3.36 12.10 -4.60
CA THR A 151 -1.99 12.62 -4.54
C THR A 151 -1.22 12.04 -5.72
N ASP A 152 -0.53 12.90 -6.47
CA ASP A 152 0.30 12.49 -7.61
C ASP A 152 1.67 11.99 -7.18
N GLY A 153 1.98 12.17 -5.92
CA GLY A 153 3.15 11.56 -5.31
C GLY A 153 4.06 12.55 -4.62
N LEU A 154 5.04 11.98 -3.97
CA LEU A 154 6.12 12.67 -3.28
C LEU A 154 7.06 13.27 -4.32
N LEU A 155 7.34 14.58 -4.23
CA LEU A 155 8.29 15.29 -5.10
C LEU A 155 9.68 15.36 -4.47
N TYR A 156 9.72 15.61 -3.17
CA TYR A 156 10.92 15.73 -2.37
C TYR A 156 10.69 15.11 -1.00
N ALA A 157 11.72 14.45 -0.49
CA ALA A 157 11.76 14.00 0.90
C ALA A 157 13.14 14.20 1.47
N GLU A 158 13.21 14.73 2.68
CA GLU A 158 14.42 14.84 3.48
C GLU A 158 14.18 14.29 4.89
N LEU A 159 15.18 13.61 5.44
CA LEU A 159 15.21 13.12 6.82
C LEU A 159 16.66 13.14 7.30
N LYS A 160 16.94 13.82 8.40
CA LYS A 160 18.30 13.90 8.98
C LYS A 160 19.36 14.36 7.96
N GLY A 161 19.01 15.32 7.09
CA GLY A 161 19.92 15.82 6.06
C GLY A 161 20.11 14.90 4.85
N VAL A 162 19.45 13.72 4.80
CA VAL A 162 19.44 12.86 3.62
C VAL A 162 18.24 13.20 2.77
N ALA A 163 18.49 13.68 1.55
CA ALA A 163 17.45 14.17 0.64
C ALA A 163 17.28 13.28 -0.59
N PHE A 164 16.04 13.15 -1.06
CA PHE A 164 15.66 12.49 -2.30
C PHE A 164 14.74 13.40 -3.13
N TYR A 165 15.03 13.45 -4.41
CA TYR A 165 14.36 14.28 -5.40
C TYR A 165 13.66 13.42 -6.44
N ARG A 166 12.40 13.70 -6.74
CA ARG A 166 11.68 13.06 -7.84
C ARG A 166 12.01 13.76 -9.14
N PHE A 167 12.55 13.01 -10.10
CA PHE A 167 12.91 13.52 -11.41
C PHE A 167 12.60 12.49 -12.48
N GLN A 168 12.16 12.92 -13.65
CA GLN A 168 11.96 12.06 -14.81
C GLN A 168 13.04 12.35 -15.85
N PRO A 169 14.06 11.47 -15.98
CA PRO A 169 15.08 11.62 -17.01
C PRO A 169 14.47 11.57 -18.41
N ALA A 170 15.08 12.28 -19.35
CA ALA A 170 14.69 12.23 -20.76
C ALA A 170 14.67 10.77 -21.25
N GLY A 171 13.58 10.36 -21.92
CA GLY A 171 13.38 8.98 -22.38
C GLY A 171 12.93 7.96 -21.33
N ALA A 172 12.89 8.31 -20.06
CA ALA A 172 12.32 7.44 -19.03
C ALA A 172 10.78 7.45 -19.09
N ARG A 173 10.17 6.26 -18.95
CA ARG A 173 8.69 6.13 -18.94
C ARG A 173 8.05 6.67 -17.67
N GLU A 174 8.79 6.71 -16.55
CA GLU A 174 8.29 7.09 -15.23
C GLU A 174 9.33 7.95 -14.50
N ALA A 175 8.85 8.87 -13.66
CA ALA A 175 9.70 9.62 -12.75
C ALA A 175 10.32 8.67 -11.70
N GLN A 176 11.57 8.96 -11.32
CA GLN A 176 12.38 8.18 -10.40
C GLN A 176 12.90 9.09 -9.28
N TYR A 177 13.48 8.50 -8.25
CA TYR A 177 14.07 9.27 -7.16
C TYR A 177 15.59 9.20 -7.20
N PHE A 178 16.21 10.34 -6.95
CA PHE A 178 17.65 10.52 -6.95
C PHE A 178 18.09 11.17 -5.65
N ASP A 179 19.25 10.80 -5.14
CA ASP A 179 19.88 11.51 -4.03
C ASP A 179 20.52 12.83 -4.49
N ALA A 180 21.05 13.60 -3.55
CA ALA A 180 21.68 14.89 -3.84
C ALA A 180 22.92 14.80 -4.77
N THR A 181 23.48 13.61 -4.96
CA THR A 181 24.58 13.35 -5.89
C THR A 181 24.12 12.95 -7.30
N GLY A 182 22.78 12.85 -7.51
CA GLY A 182 22.19 12.39 -8.77
C GLY A 182 22.17 10.86 -8.91
N LYS A 183 22.45 10.12 -7.86
CA LYS A 183 22.40 8.66 -7.88
C LYS A 183 20.95 8.19 -7.73
N ASN A 184 20.51 7.31 -8.64
CA ASN A 184 19.18 6.77 -8.63
C ASN A 184 18.97 5.79 -7.45
N THR A 185 17.90 5.97 -6.68
CA THR A 185 17.57 5.10 -5.55
C THR A 185 17.16 3.68 -5.97
N ARG A 186 16.61 3.48 -7.17
CA ARG A 186 16.26 2.14 -7.71
C ARG A 186 17.47 1.23 -7.91
N SER A 187 18.67 1.80 -8.02
CA SER A 187 19.90 1.00 -8.14
C SER A 187 20.47 0.56 -6.79
N ALA A 188 19.98 1.11 -5.68
CA ALA A 188 20.40 0.72 -4.34
C ALA A 188 19.46 -0.34 -3.76
N PHE A 189 20.03 -1.37 -3.15
CA PHE A 189 19.28 -2.36 -2.38
C PHE A 189 18.69 -1.72 -1.11
N MET A 190 17.44 -2.04 -0.79
CA MET A 190 16.90 -1.77 0.53
C MET A 190 17.69 -2.57 1.58
N ARG A 191 17.92 -1.99 2.74
CA ARG A 191 18.67 -2.66 3.84
C ARG A 191 17.94 -3.90 4.36
N THR A 192 16.62 -3.88 4.32
CA THR A 192 15.78 -5.01 4.78
C THR A 192 14.61 -5.25 3.82
N PRO A 193 14.16 -6.50 3.66
CA PRO A 193 12.98 -6.83 2.86
C PRO A 193 11.66 -6.67 3.65
N LEU A 194 11.71 -6.17 4.89
CA LEU A 194 10.57 -5.85 5.75
C LEU A 194 10.58 -4.37 6.08
N GLU A 195 9.42 -3.71 5.99
CA GLU A 195 9.34 -2.26 6.21
C GLU A 195 9.34 -1.89 7.70
N ARG A 196 8.75 -2.72 8.57
CA ARG A 196 8.61 -2.48 10.02
C ARG A 196 8.14 -3.73 10.76
N GLY A 197 8.17 -3.66 12.09
CA GLY A 197 7.58 -4.70 12.96
C GLY A 197 8.39 -5.99 12.98
N PHE A 198 9.71 -5.91 12.87
CA PHE A 198 10.62 -7.04 12.90
C PHE A 198 11.80 -6.80 13.84
N ARG A 199 12.45 -7.86 14.23
CA ARG A 199 13.77 -7.83 14.87
C ARG A 199 14.68 -8.90 14.26
N VAL A 200 15.96 -8.64 14.20
CA VAL A 200 16.93 -9.67 13.81
C VAL A 200 16.99 -10.71 14.93
N SER A 201 16.57 -11.92 14.63
CA SER A 201 16.58 -13.04 15.60
C SER A 201 17.80 -13.94 15.43
N SER A 202 18.41 -13.99 14.23
CA SER A 202 19.63 -14.73 13.96
C SER A 202 20.41 -14.13 12.81
N SER A 203 21.70 -13.98 12.97
CA SER A 203 22.62 -13.46 11.95
C SER A 203 23.16 -14.57 11.05
N PHE A 204 23.72 -14.17 9.90
CA PHE A 204 24.51 -15.02 9.02
C PHE A 204 25.77 -15.53 9.74
N GLY A 205 26.15 -16.78 9.50
CA GLY A 205 27.39 -17.36 10.02
C GLY A 205 27.21 -18.69 10.75
N PHE A 206 28.30 -19.20 11.27
CA PHE A 206 28.29 -20.47 12.03
C PHE A 206 27.60 -20.30 13.38
N ARG A 207 26.53 -21.08 13.61
CA ARG A 207 25.83 -21.14 14.90
C ARG A 207 25.47 -22.57 15.30
N ARG A 208 25.18 -22.78 16.60
CA ARG A 208 24.58 -24.03 17.05
C ARG A 208 23.15 -24.14 16.49
N HIS A 209 22.90 -25.20 15.75
CA HIS A 209 21.59 -25.39 15.13
C HIS A 209 20.51 -25.59 16.20
N PRO A 210 19.40 -24.80 16.21
CA PRO A 210 18.45 -24.83 17.32
C PRO A 210 17.70 -26.15 17.49
N ILE A 211 17.60 -26.94 16.41
CA ILE A 211 16.90 -28.23 16.40
C ILE A 211 17.93 -29.39 16.47
N ALA A 212 19.00 -29.32 15.68
CA ALA A 212 19.94 -30.43 15.52
C ALA A 212 21.14 -30.40 16.48
N GLY A 213 21.35 -29.30 17.21
CA GLY A 213 22.33 -29.17 18.28
C GLY A 213 23.80 -29.08 17.87
N TYR A 214 24.20 -29.34 16.61
CA TYR A 214 25.57 -29.22 16.12
C TYR A 214 25.82 -27.83 15.47
N ARG A 215 27.10 -27.50 15.25
CA ARG A 215 27.46 -26.25 14.54
C ARG A 215 27.12 -26.36 13.06
N LYS A 216 26.25 -25.48 12.59
CA LYS A 216 25.83 -25.40 11.20
C LYS A 216 25.96 -23.96 10.70
N MET A 217 26.36 -23.81 9.43
CA MET A 217 26.37 -22.53 8.75
C MET A 217 24.94 -22.07 8.52
N HIS A 218 24.60 -20.88 9.01
CA HIS A 218 23.35 -20.17 8.70
C HIS A 218 23.58 -19.29 7.47
N GLN A 219 22.98 -19.64 6.36
CA GLN A 219 23.22 -19.03 5.04
C GLN A 219 22.48 -17.71 4.84
N GLY A 220 21.75 -17.21 5.84
CA GLY A 220 20.96 -16.00 5.77
C GLY A 220 20.85 -15.27 7.09
N ILE A 221 19.95 -14.31 7.12
CA ILE A 221 19.53 -13.57 8.31
C ILE A 221 18.07 -13.92 8.59
N ASP A 222 17.76 -14.21 9.86
CA ASP A 222 16.38 -14.45 10.29
C ASP A 222 15.79 -13.17 10.91
N PHE A 223 14.70 -12.70 10.34
CA PHE A 223 13.91 -11.57 10.84
C PHE A 223 12.64 -12.11 11.51
N ALA A 224 12.60 -12.11 12.85
CA ALA A 224 11.38 -12.44 13.59
C ALA A 224 10.30 -11.38 13.33
N ALA A 225 9.17 -11.80 12.79
CA ALA A 225 8.03 -10.97 12.48
C ALA A 225 6.75 -11.82 12.47
N GLY A 226 5.60 -11.22 12.74
CA GLY A 226 4.33 -11.94 12.77
C GLY A 226 3.96 -12.56 11.42
N THR A 227 3.29 -13.73 11.44
CA THR A 227 2.74 -14.35 10.23
C THR A 227 1.85 -13.35 9.49
N GLY A 228 2.01 -13.26 8.17
CA GLY A 228 1.26 -12.32 7.34
C GLY A 228 1.91 -10.94 7.19
N THR A 229 3.03 -10.65 7.87
CA THR A 229 3.80 -9.41 7.63
C THR A 229 4.25 -9.38 6.17
N PRO A 230 4.01 -8.27 5.44
CA PRO A 230 4.42 -8.15 4.04
C PRO A 230 5.94 -8.20 3.87
N VAL A 231 6.39 -8.99 2.91
CA VAL A 231 7.78 -9.05 2.44
C VAL A 231 7.85 -8.31 1.10
N VAL A 232 8.78 -7.36 0.97
CA VAL A 232 8.94 -6.54 -0.23
C VAL A 232 10.24 -6.86 -0.98
N ALA A 233 10.24 -6.67 -2.29
CA ALA A 233 11.44 -6.80 -3.11
C ALA A 233 12.44 -5.67 -2.76
N PRO A 234 13.70 -5.97 -2.38
CA PRO A 234 14.68 -4.97 -1.98
C PRO A 234 15.26 -4.17 -3.17
N ALA A 235 15.03 -4.65 -4.38
CA ALA A 235 15.39 -3.99 -5.64
C ALA A 235 14.51 -4.55 -6.77
N ASP A 236 14.53 -3.88 -7.95
CA ASP A 236 13.93 -4.41 -9.17
C ASP A 236 14.57 -5.77 -9.51
N GLY A 237 13.81 -6.70 -10.09
CA GLY A 237 14.32 -8.01 -10.45
C GLY A 237 13.34 -8.90 -11.18
N VAL A 238 13.75 -10.16 -11.38
CA VAL A 238 12.93 -11.22 -11.96
C VAL A 238 12.89 -12.40 -11.01
N VAL A 239 11.71 -12.90 -10.71
CA VAL A 239 11.51 -14.10 -9.91
C VAL A 239 12.11 -15.28 -10.66
N VAL A 240 13.09 -15.96 -10.09
CA VAL A 240 13.69 -17.16 -10.68
C VAL A 240 13.11 -18.44 -10.10
N GLU A 241 12.68 -18.40 -8.82
CA GLU A 241 12.01 -19.52 -8.18
C GLU A 241 10.86 -19.03 -7.28
N ALA A 242 9.74 -19.76 -7.30
CA ALA A 242 8.61 -19.62 -6.39
C ALA A 242 8.02 -21.02 -6.20
N ARG A 243 8.50 -21.76 -5.18
CA ARG A 243 8.15 -23.17 -4.96
C ARG A 243 8.34 -23.57 -3.50
N ARG A 244 7.79 -24.70 -3.12
CA ARG A 244 8.17 -25.34 -1.86
C ARG A 244 9.54 -26.02 -2.02
N TRP A 245 10.48 -25.74 -1.07
CA TRP A 245 11.83 -26.26 -1.16
C TRP A 245 12.37 -26.70 0.21
N GLY A 246 12.39 -28.00 0.44
CA GLY A 246 13.00 -28.64 1.59
C GLY A 246 12.69 -27.97 2.93
N GLY A 247 13.71 -27.73 3.71
CA GLY A 247 13.62 -27.06 5.03
C GLY A 247 13.21 -25.59 4.95
N TYR A 248 13.39 -24.92 3.82
CA TYR A 248 12.98 -23.53 3.63
C TYR A 248 11.44 -23.35 3.55
N GLY A 249 10.68 -24.43 3.37
CA GLY A 249 9.22 -24.33 3.22
C GLY A 249 8.82 -23.66 1.91
N ASN A 250 7.93 -22.69 1.95
CA ASN A 250 7.64 -21.87 0.77
C ASN A 250 8.80 -20.91 0.54
N TRP A 251 9.43 -21.08 -0.62
CA TRP A 251 10.67 -20.42 -1.01
C TRP A 251 10.43 -19.52 -2.23
N LEU A 252 11.00 -18.32 -2.19
CA LEU A 252 11.04 -17.38 -3.30
C LEU A 252 12.49 -16.96 -3.54
N ARG A 253 12.92 -16.86 -4.83
CA ARG A 253 14.22 -16.32 -5.21
C ARG A 253 14.07 -15.33 -6.35
N ILE A 254 14.75 -14.18 -6.24
CA ILE A 254 14.70 -13.09 -7.19
C ILE A 254 16.13 -12.79 -7.66
N ARG A 255 16.32 -12.68 -8.98
CA ARG A 255 17.55 -12.20 -9.61
C ARG A 255 17.43 -10.72 -9.93
N HIS A 256 18.45 -9.96 -9.54
CA HIS A 256 18.53 -8.52 -9.71
C HIS A 256 19.51 -8.14 -10.83
N PRO A 257 19.36 -6.93 -11.46
CA PRO A 257 20.20 -6.51 -12.59
C PRO A 257 21.70 -6.43 -12.28
N ASN A 258 22.09 -6.25 -11.00
CA ASN A 258 23.49 -6.17 -10.56
C ASN A 258 24.17 -7.53 -10.33
N GLY A 259 23.52 -8.63 -10.77
CA GLY A 259 24.02 -10.00 -10.60
C GLY A 259 23.85 -10.58 -9.19
N LEU A 260 23.22 -9.85 -8.28
CA LEU A 260 22.81 -10.41 -6.99
C LEU A 260 21.49 -11.16 -7.12
N GLU A 261 21.31 -12.15 -6.27
CA GLU A 261 20.02 -12.80 -6.07
C GLU A 261 19.62 -12.70 -4.60
N THR A 262 18.32 -12.61 -4.32
CA THR A 262 17.78 -12.64 -2.97
C THR A 262 16.84 -13.81 -2.79
N GLY A 263 16.98 -14.49 -1.65
CA GLY A 263 16.18 -15.66 -1.27
C GLY A 263 15.33 -15.39 -0.04
N TYR A 264 14.13 -15.97 -0.01
CA TYR A 264 13.14 -15.77 1.04
C TYR A 264 12.53 -17.09 1.44
N GLY A 265 12.72 -17.48 2.68
CA GLY A 265 12.25 -18.75 3.24
C GLY A 265 11.13 -18.59 4.26
N HIS A 266 10.52 -19.72 4.61
CA HIS A 266 9.46 -19.89 5.61
C HIS A 266 8.19 -19.10 5.36
N LEU A 267 7.93 -18.69 4.09
CA LEU A 267 6.82 -17.85 3.70
C LEU A 267 5.46 -18.53 3.98
N SER A 268 4.45 -17.76 4.37
CA SER A 268 3.08 -18.26 4.48
C SER A 268 2.42 -18.39 3.11
N ARG A 269 2.63 -17.39 2.24
CA ARG A 269 2.12 -17.35 0.87
C ARG A 269 2.91 -16.38 0.01
N TYR A 270 2.79 -16.48 -1.30
CA TYR A 270 3.33 -15.52 -2.24
C TYR A 270 2.38 -14.32 -2.41
N GLY A 271 2.92 -13.20 -2.88
CA GLY A 271 2.13 -12.05 -3.31
C GLY A 271 1.29 -12.35 -4.55
N SER A 272 0.29 -11.50 -4.80
CA SER A 272 -0.56 -11.66 -5.99
C SER A 272 0.27 -11.60 -7.28
N GLY A 273 0.10 -12.59 -8.16
CA GLY A 273 0.79 -12.70 -9.45
C GLY A 273 2.27 -13.09 -9.37
N ILE A 274 2.82 -13.39 -8.19
CA ILE A 274 4.22 -13.79 -8.02
C ILE A 274 4.42 -15.24 -8.43
N ARG A 275 5.21 -15.43 -9.51
CA ARG A 275 5.60 -16.74 -10.07
C ARG A 275 6.95 -16.62 -10.79
N ALA A 276 7.61 -17.74 -11.05
CA ALA A 276 8.84 -17.76 -11.84
C ALA A 276 8.65 -17.04 -13.20
N GLY A 277 9.65 -16.25 -13.60
CA GLY A 277 9.63 -15.41 -14.79
C GLY A 277 8.96 -14.03 -14.57
N GLN A 278 8.27 -13.79 -13.46
CA GLN A 278 7.60 -12.52 -13.21
C GLN A 278 8.63 -11.42 -12.87
N ARG A 279 8.49 -10.24 -13.50
CA ARG A 279 9.24 -9.03 -13.12
C ARG A 279 8.62 -8.41 -11.87
N VAL A 280 9.46 -8.01 -10.94
CA VAL A 280 9.08 -7.32 -9.71
C VAL A 280 9.80 -5.98 -9.62
N ARG A 281 9.15 -5.02 -8.99
CA ARG A 281 9.72 -3.69 -8.72
C ARG A 281 10.16 -3.60 -7.26
N GLN A 282 11.17 -2.79 -7.00
CA GLN A 282 11.56 -2.44 -5.64
C GLN A 282 10.37 -1.94 -4.81
N GLY A 283 10.23 -2.43 -3.57
CA GLY A 283 9.11 -2.12 -2.68
C GLY A 283 7.80 -2.84 -3.03
N GLN A 284 7.76 -3.66 -4.08
CA GLN A 284 6.59 -4.48 -4.38
C GLN A 284 6.46 -5.60 -3.35
N VAL A 285 5.24 -5.83 -2.82
CA VAL A 285 4.96 -6.99 -1.96
C VAL A 285 5.07 -8.26 -2.79
N ILE A 286 6.02 -9.12 -2.43
CA ILE A 286 6.36 -10.37 -3.13
C ILE A 286 5.90 -11.62 -2.39
N ALA A 287 5.77 -11.52 -1.07
CA ALA A 287 5.37 -12.63 -0.22
C ALA A 287 4.90 -12.12 1.15
N TYR A 288 4.60 -13.05 2.04
CA TYR A 288 4.23 -12.78 3.41
C TYR A 288 4.97 -13.72 4.37
N VAL A 289 5.42 -13.20 5.51
CA VAL A 289 6.07 -13.96 6.57
C VAL A 289 5.20 -15.12 7.01
N GLY A 290 5.82 -16.23 7.32
CA GLY A 290 5.17 -17.44 7.82
C GLY A 290 6.07 -18.24 8.74
N SER A 291 5.81 -19.54 8.82
CA SER A 291 6.58 -20.51 9.59
C SER A 291 6.55 -21.88 8.89
N THR A 292 6.58 -21.88 7.55
CA THR A 292 6.54 -23.13 6.75
C THR A 292 7.93 -23.77 6.70
N GLY A 293 7.97 -25.09 6.50
CA GLY A 293 9.25 -25.85 6.49
C GLY A 293 9.83 -26.09 7.88
N ALA A 294 11.15 -26.11 8.00
CA ALA A 294 11.88 -26.34 9.25
C ALA A 294 12.02 -25.02 10.04
N SER A 295 10.94 -24.57 10.65
CA SER A 295 10.86 -23.32 11.40
C SER A 295 10.32 -23.58 12.81
N THR A 296 10.87 -22.89 13.81
CA THR A 296 10.45 -22.94 15.22
C THR A 296 9.40 -21.88 15.60
N GLY A 297 9.11 -20.96 14.69
CA GLY A 297 8.15 -19.87 14.90
C GLY A 297 8.14 -18.89 13.75
N PRO A 298 7.19 -17.94 13.71
CA PRO A 298 7.07 -17.00 12.60
C PRO A 298 8.31 -16.12 12.42
N HIS A 299 8.94 -16.22 11.26
CA HIS A 299 10.07 -15.39 10.85
C HIS A 299 10.27 -15.44 9.34
N LEU A 300 10.99 -14.46 8.81
CA LEU A 300 11.52 -14.47 7.45
C LEU A 300 12.97 -14.92 7.50
N HIS A 301 13.31 -15.98 6.80
CA HIS A 301 14.68 -16.32 6.47
C HIS A 301 15.06 -15.60 5.17
N TYR A 302 16.10 -14.77 5.19
CA TYR A 302 16.53 -13.93 4.08
C TYR A 302 17.98 -14.18 3.71
N GLU A 303 18.23 -14.45 2.45
CA GLU A 303 19.57 -14.71 1.89
C GLU A 303 19.90 -13.71 0.78
N ILE A 304 21.19 -13.35 0.67
CA ILE A 304 21.75 -12.66 -0.49
C ILE A 304 22.75 -13.59 -1.14
N TRP A 305 22.71 -13.69 -2.46
CA TRP A 305 23.55 -14.58 -3.24
C TRP A 305 24.31 -13.78 -4.30
N ARG A 306 25.59 -14.18 -4.51
CA ARG A 306 26.41 -13.67 -5.60
C ARG A 306 27.15 -14.83 -6.23
N GLY A 307 27.05 -14.99 -7.56
CA GLY A 307 27.74 -16.07 -8.28
C GLY A 307 27.40 -17.48 -7.82
N GLY A 308 26.15 -17.70 -7.33
CA GLY A 308 25.67 -19.01 -6.88
C GLY A 308 25.97 -19.37 -5.42
N SER A 309 26.62 -18.47 -4.66
CA SER A 309 26.91 -18.66 -3.24
C SER A 309 26.22 -17.60 -2.39
N SER A 310 25.68 -18.00 -1.22
CA SER A 310 25.17 -17.06 -0.21
C SER A 310 26.31 -16.26 0.42
N CYS A 311 26.11 -14.97 0.66
CA CYS A 311 27.10 -14.04 1.20
C CYS A 311 26.50 -13.09 2.26
#